data_fa860a2ea2b4e89fb741ff9fcd21b963
#
_entry.id   fa860a2ea2b4e89fb741ff9fcd21b963
#
_cell.length_a   1.000
_cell.length_b   1.000
_cell.length_c   1.000
_cell.angle_alpha   90.00
_cell.angle_beta   90.00
_cell.angle_gamma   90.00
#
_symmetry.space_group_name_H-M   'P 1'
#
loop_
_entity.id
_entity.type
_entity.pdbx_description
1 polymer ?
#
loop_
_entity_poly.entity_id
_entity_poly.type
_entity_poly.pdbx_seq_one_letter_code
_entity_poly.pdbx_strand_id
1 'polypeptide(L)'
;QEQFSTLKIIGIVLGLGAVGCILYSHQQQSEKSTKQGMYALLSVWLGYALIDILLKYTSSLGVQFAVSLNLMFFMALILSILYLLIKKTKWHTKSLCAGLLLGLLNFANIALYVKAHILLKDSPAVVFAGMNFIVILLGVIAGLFIFKEEMKTSTVLGLVLGLGGVICLALAI
;
A
#
# COMPACT_ATOMS: atom_id res chain seq x y z
N GLN A 1 11.68 -20.45 8.84
CA GLN A 1 10.24 -20.64 8.62
C GLN A 1 9.49 -19.81 9.65
N GLU A 2 8.62 -18.93 9.19
CA GLU A 2 7.78 -18.14 10.08
C GLU A 2 6.76 -19.04 10.79
N GLN A 3 6.71 -18.99 12.12
CA GLN A 3 5.70 -19.72 12.88
C GLN A 3 4.40 -18.94 12.88
N PHE A 4 3.36 -19.51 12.31
CA PHE A 4 2.02 -18.94 12.34
C PHE A 4 1.38 -19.22 13.70
N SER A 5 1.38 -18.23 14.58
CA SER A 5 0.61 -18.30 15.82
C SER A 5 -0.89 -18.08 15.53
N THR A 6 -1.74 -18.61 16.38
CA THR A 6 -3.21 -18.41 16.27
C THR A 6 -3.58 -16.93 16.20
N LEU A 7 -2.87 -16.09 16.95
CA LEU A 7 -3.08 -14.63 16.93
C LEU A 7 -2.76 -13.99 15.59
N LYS A 8 -1.72 -14.46 14.89
CA LYS A 8 -1.39 -13.98 13.53
C LYS A 8 -2.51 -14.32 12.54
N ILE A 9 -3.04 -15.53 12.60
CA ILE A 9 -4.14 -15.95 11.73
C ILE A 9 -5.40 -15.13 12.01
N ILE A 10 -5.77 -14.97 13.28
CA ILE A 10 -6.92 -14.14 13.68
C ILE A 10 -6.75 -12.70 13.19
N GLY A 11 -5.57 -12.10 13.38
CA GLY A 11 -5.28 -10.75 12.93
C GLY A 11 -5.43 -10.57 11.42
N ILE A 12 -4.94 -11.52 10.62
CA ILE A 12 -5.08 -11.52 9.16
C ILE A 12 -6.55 -11.66 8.75
N VAL A 13 -7.30 -12.58 9.36
CA VAL A 13 -8.73 -12.80 9.05
C VAL A 13 -9.54 -11.56 9.38
N LEU A 14 -9.31 -10.94 10.54
CA LEU A 14 -9.96 -9.68 10.93
C LEU A 14 -9.64 -8.55 9.94
N GLY A 15 -8.38 -8.44 9.52
CA GLY A 15 -7.96 -7.45 8.52
C GLY A 15 -8.62 -7.66 7.17
N LEU A 16 -8.71 -8.88 6.68
CA LEU A 16 -9.42 -9.19 5.44
C LEU A 16 -10.92 -8.88 5.55
N GLY A 17 -11.53 -9.19 6.69
CA GLY A 17 -12.91 -8.83 6.99
C GLY A 17 -13.13 -7.30 6.99
N ALA A 18 -12.18 -6.56 7.58
CA ALA A 18 -12.19 -5.09 7.58
C ALA A 18 -12.18 -4.52 6.15
N VAL A 19 -11.26 -5.00 5.31
CA VAL A 19 -11.17 -4.60 3.90
C VAL A 19 -12.47 -4.91 3.15
N GLY A 20 -13.04 -6.10 3.36
CA GLY A 20 -14.33 -6.49 2.77
C GLY A 20 -15.48 -5.54 3.15
N CYS A 21 -15.58 -5.18 4.44
CA CYS A 21 -16.60 -4.25 4.92
C CYS A 21 -16.43 -2.83 4.34
N ILE A 22 -15.20 -2.34 4.25
CA ILE A 22 -14.88 -1.02 3.69
C ILE A 22 -15.20 -0.99 2.19
N LEU A 23 -14.76 -2.00 1.43
CA LEU A 23 -15.06 -2.10 0.00
C LEU A 23 -16.56 -2.19 -0.29
N TYR A 24 -17.30 -2.97 0.52
CA TYR A 24 -18.76 -3.06 0.40
C TYR A 24 -19.42 -1.70 0.62
N SER A 25 -18.96 -0.91 1.59
CA SER A 25 -19.44 0.45 1.82
C SER A 25 -19.20 1.37 0.63
N HIS A 26 -18.00 1.33 0.04
CA HIS A 26 -17.65 2.14 -1.13
C HIS A 26 -18.43 1.72 -2.38
N GLN A 27 -18.68 0.44 -2.57
CA GLN A 27 -19.44 -0.06 -3.71
C GLN A 27 -20.90 0.43 -3.71
N GLN A 28 -21.50 0.65 -2.55
CA GLN A 28 -22.82 1.23 -2.43
C GLN A 28 -22.89 2.74 -2.76
N GLN A 29 -21.77 3.45 -2.72
CA GLN A 29 -21.69 4.89 -3.06
C GLN A 29 -21.43 5.12 -4.55
N SER A 30 -20.83 4.17 -5.24
CA SER A 30 -20.43 4.31 -6.64
C SER A 30 -21.52 3.79 -7.56
N GLU A 31 -22.48 4.63 -7.90
CA GLU A 31 -23.54 4.30 -8.89
C GLU A 31 -23.02 4.09 -10.32
N LYS A 32 -21.75 4.38 -10.61
CA LYS A 32 -21.14 4.15 -11.93
C LYS A 32 -19.71 3.67 -11.78
N SER A 33 -19.52 2.38 -11.50
CA SER A 33 -18.26 1.73 -11.83
C SER A 33 -18.09 1.74 -13.35
N THR A 34 -17.43 2.76 -13.87
CA THR A 34 -17.10 2.85 -15.28
C THR A 34 -16.14 1.70 -15.61
N LYS A 35 -16.37 0.97 -16.72
CA LYS A 35 -15.45 -0.08 -17.20
C LYS A 35 -13.98 0.38 -17.19
N GLN A 36 -13.77 1.65 -17.48
CA GLN A 36 -12.47 2.32 -17.45
C GLN A 36 -11.82 2.32 -16.04
N GLY A 37 -12.61 2.52 -14.99
CA GLY A 37 -12.12 2.46 -13.59
C GLY A 37 -11.71 1.05 -13.21
N MET A 38 -12.44 0.03 -13.65
CA MET A 38 -12.09 -1.37 -13.41
C MET A 38 -10.78 -1.78 -14.12
N TYR A 39 -10.58 -1.36 -15.37
CA TYR A 39 -9.31 -1.59 -16.06
C TYR A 39 -8.13 -0.88 -15.38
N ALA A 40 -8.34 0.34 -14.88
CA ALA A 40 -7.32 1.05 -14.12
C ALA A 40 -6.94 0.32 -12.82
N LEU A 41 -7.92 -0.16 -12.06
CA LEU A 41 -7.68 -0.97 -10.85
C LEU A 41 -6.93 -2.27 -11.16
N LEU A 42 -7.33 -2.99 -12.20
CA LEU A 42 -6.63 -4.21 -12.62
C LEU A 42 -5.19 -3.92 -13.04
N SER A 43 -4.95 -2.81 -13.75
CA SER A 43 -3.59 -2.40 -14.15
C SER A 43 -2.71 -2.10 -12.94
N VAL A 44 -3.25 -1.43 -11.92
CA VAL A 44 -2.55 -1.15 -10.66
C VAL A 44 -2.24 -2.45 -9.93
N TRP A 45 -3.23 -3.33 -9.79
CA TRP A 45 -3.06 -4.63 -9.13
C TRP A 45 -1.99 -5.50 -9.81
N LEU A 46 -2.05 -5.61 -11.14
CA LEU A 46 -1.02 -6.34 -11.92
C LEU A 46 0.36 -5.70 -11.78
N GLY A 47 0.43 -4.35 -11.74
CA GLY A 47 1.66 -3.62 -11.54
C GLY A 47 2.30 -3.95 -10.18
N TYR A 48 1.54 -3.94 -9.10
CA TYR A 48 2.05 -4.32 -7.77
C TYR A 48 2.49 -5.78 -7.73
N ALA A 49 1.70 -6.71 -8.27
CA ALA A 49 2.07 -8.12 -8.33
C ALA A 49 3.39 -8.33 -9.10
N LEU A 50 3.59 -7.62 -10.20
CA LEU A 50 4.83 -7.67 -10.97
C LEU A 50 6.02 -7.14 -10.17
N ILE A 51 5.86 -6.03 -9.46
CA ILE A 51 6.91 -5.47 -8.59
C ILE A 51 7.31 -6.48 -7.51
N ASP A 52 6.34 -7.11 -6.84
CA ASP A 52 6.59 -8.09 -5.78
C ASP A 52 7.34 -9.32 -6.32
N ILE A 53 6.95 -9.82 -7.49
CA ILE A 53 7.61 -10.94 -8.15
C ILE A 53 9.07 -10.57 -8.50
N LEU A 54 9.29 -9.39 -9.06
CA LEU A 54 10.63 -8.92 -9.44
C LEU A 54 11.52 -8.73 -8.20
N LEU A 55 10.99 -8.15 -7.11
CA LEU A 55 11.72 -7.99 -5.86
C LEU A 55 12.09 -9.35 -5.25
N LYS A 56 11.17 -10.31 -5.28
CA LYS A 56 11.44 -11.68 -4.82
C LYS A 56 12.49 -12.36 -5.68
N TYR A 57 12.42 -12.20 -7.00
CA TYR A 57 13.39 -12.76 -7.92
C TYR A 57 14.78 -12.16 -7.71
N THR A 58 14.93 -10.85 -7.62
CA THR A 58 16.22 -10.19 -7.35
C THR A 58 16.80 -10.58 -5.99
N SER A 59 15.94 -10.76 -4.98
CA SER A 59 16.35 -11.28 -3.67
C SER A 59 16.88 -12.72 -3.75
N SER A 60 16.27 -13.59 -4.60
CA SER A 60 16.74 -14.96 -4.81
C SER A 60 18.10 -15.03 -5.50
N LEU A 61 18.48 -13.99 -6.25
CA LEU A 61 19.80 -13.84 -6.86
C LEU A 61 20.87 -13.33 -5.88
N GLY A 62 20.53 -13.14 -4.60
CA GLY A 62 21.44 -12.63 -3.57
C GLY A 62 21.67 -11.13 -3.62
N VAL A 63 20.91 -10.39 -4.44
CA VAL A 63 21.00 -8.93 -4.50
C VAL A 63 20.32 -8.33 -3.27
N GLN A 64 21.00 -7.39 -2.60
CA GLN A 64 20.42 -6.70 -1.46
C GLN A 64 19.15 -5.93 -1.87
N PHE A 65 18.10 -6.07 -1.09
CA PHE A 65 16.80 -5.42 -1.34
C PHE A 65 16.92 -3.91 -1.62
N ALA A 66 17.76 -3.21 -0.85
CA ALA A 66 17.99 -1.79 -1.04
C ALA A 66 18.60 -1.46 -2.42
N VAL A 67 19.50 -2.29 -2.93
CA VAL A 67 20.12 -2.11 -4.26
C VAL A 67 19.08 -2.30 -5.36
N SER A 68 18.26 -3.36 -5.26
CA SER A 68 17.18 -3.62 -6.21
C SER A 68 16.17 -2.48 -6.26
N LEU A 69 15.79 -1.97 -5.10
CA LEU A 69 14.86 -0.85 -4.97
C LEU A 69 15.42 0.44 -5.61
N ASN A 70 16.67 0.79 -5.29
CA ASN A 70 17.32 1.97 -5.87
C ASN A 70 17.42 1.87 -7.40
N LEU A 71 17.77 0.70 -7.93
CA LEU A 71 17.84 0.47 -9.37
C LEU A 71 16.47 0.64 -10.03
N MET A 72 15.41 0.10 -9.43
CA MET A 72 14.03 0.26 -9.91
C MET A 72 13.60 1.74 -9.94
N PHE A 73 13.89 2.51 -8.89
CA PHE A 73 13.60 3.95 -8.87
C PHE A 73 14.38 4.72 -9.92
N PHE A 74 15.65 4.39 -10.11
CA PHE A 74 16.48 5.02 -11.13
C PHE A 74 15.94 4.75 -12.55
N MET A 75 15.58 3.51 -12.85
CA MET A 75 14.97 3.14 -14.12
C MET A 75 13.60 3.82 -14.31
N ALA A 76 12.77 3.87 -13.27
CA ALA A 76 11.48 4.55 -13.31
C ALA A 76 11.65 6.07 -13.58
N LEU A 77 12.67 6.70 -12.98
CA LEU A 77 12.99 8.11 -13.24
C LEU A 77 13.35 8.34 -14.69
N ILE A 78 14.25 7.52 -15.26
CA ILE A 78 14.64 7.62 -16.67
C ILE A 78 13.43 7.47 -17.58
N LEU A 79 12.62 6.43 -17.37
CA LEU A 79 11.42 6.17 -18.18
C LEU A 79 10.41 7.32 -18.07
N SER A 80 10.23 7.87 -16.87
CA SER A 80 9.33 9.01 -16.63
C SER A 80 9.81 10.26 -17.37
N ILE A 81 11.11 10.57 -17.32
CA ILE A 81 11.70 11.70 -18.03
C ILE A 81 11.54 11.51 -19.54
N LEU A 82 11.87 10.35 -20.06
CA LEU A 82 11.72 10.03 -21.49
C LEU A 82 10.26 10.20 -21.93
N TYR A 83 9.31 9.68 -21.15
CA TYR A 83 7.89 9.83 -21.44
C TYR A 83 7.46 11.30 -21.49
N LEU A 84 7.89 12.11 -20.52
CA LEU A 84 7.56 13.55 -20.47
C LEU A 84 8.17 14.31 -21.65
N LEU A 85 9.39 13.96 -22.06
CA LEU A 85 10.05 14.56 -23.23
C LEU A 85 9.32 14.21 -24.54
N ILE A 86 8.93 12.94 -24.72
CA ILE A 86 8.17 12.48 -25.89
C ILE A 86 6.81 13.19 -25.96
N LYS A 87 6.13 13.33 -24.84
CA LYS A 87 4.83 14.01 -24.74
C LYS A 87 4.93 15.54 -24.82
N LYS A 88 6.14 16.11 -24.85
CA LYS A 88 6.38 17.58 -24.85
C LYS A 88 5.60 18.29 -23.75
N THR A 89 5.54 17.69 -22.55
CA THR A 89 4.77 18.20 -21.42
C THR A 89 5.39 19.49 -20.92
N LYS A 90 4.57 20.53 -20.70
CA LYS A 90 5.04 21.79 -20.10
C LYS A 90 5.31 21.59 -18.61
N TRP A 91 6.49 21.99 -18.17
CA TRP A 91 6.92 21.91 -16.79
C TRP A 91 6.34 23.05 -15.99
N HIS A 92 5.65 22.74 -14.88
CA HIS A 92 5.11 23.72 -13.96
C HIS A 92 5.84 23.58 -12.61
N THR A 93 6.41 24.66 -12.11
CA THR A 93 7.16 24.67 -10.84
C THR A 93 6.33 24.13 -9.66
N LYS A 94 5.03 24.45 -9.61
CA LYS A 94 4.13 23.90 -8.57
C LYS A 94 4.02 22.39 -8.61
N SER A 95 3.93 21.79 -9.81
CA SER A 95 3.88 20.34 -9.99
C SER A 95 5.21 19.69 -9.62
N LEU A 96 6.33 20.35 -9.90
CA LEU A 96 7.65 19.88 -9.53
C LEU A 96 7.85 19.85 -8.01
N CYS A 97 7.47 20.94 -7.32
CA CYS A 97 7.53 21.00 -5.85
C CYS A 97 6.62 19.96 -5.20
N ALA A 98 5.39 19.79 -5.70
CA ALA A 98 4.48 18.75 -5.22
C ALA A 98 5.05 17.34 -5.45
N GLY A 99 5.64 17.09 -6.61
CA GLY A 99 6.29 15.82 -6.92
C GLY A 99 7.50 15.53 -6.04
N LEU A 100 8.32 16.55 -5.75
CA LEU A 100 9.45 16.41 -4.84
C LEU A 100 9.01 16.07 -3.41
N LEU A 101 7.99 16.78 -2.91
CA LEU A 101 7.42 16.51 -1.59
C LEU A 101 6.87 15.09 -1.51
N LEU A 102 6.09 14.68 -2.52
CA LEU A 102 5.54 13.33 -2.62
C LEU A 102 6.66 12.27 -2.68
N GLY A 103 7.72 12.53 -3.44
CA GLY A 103 8.90 11.65 -3.53
C GLY A 103 9.61 11.50 -2.18
N LEU A 104 9.80 12.59 -1.44
CA LEU A 104 10.39 12.55 -0.10
C LEU A 104 9.54 11.75 0.89
N LEU A 105 8.22 11.96 0.88
CA LEU A 105 7.30 11.20 1.73
C LEU A 105 7.31 9.72 1.39
N ASN A 106 7.33 9.39 0.10
CA ASN A 106 7.40 8.00 -0.36
C ASN A 106 8.73 7.34 0.01
N PHE A 107 9.85 8.06 -0.12
CA PHE A 107 11.16 7.57 0.32
C PHE A 107 11.18 7.29 1.83
N ALA A 108 10.66 8.22 2.64
CA ALA A 108 10.55 8.03 4.09
C ALA A 108 9.69 6.80 4.44
N ASN A 109 8.56 6.62 3.76
CA ASN A 109 7.70 5.46 3.92
C ASN A 109 8.45 4.15 3.64
N ILE A 110 9.18 4.08 2.52
CA ILE A 110 9.94 2.88 2.15
C ILE A 110 11.09 2.63 3.13
N ALA A 111 11.80 3.68 3.57
CA ALA A 111 12.87 3.54 4.55
C ALA A 111 12.36 2.98 5.89
N LEU A 112 11.19 3.45 6.35
CA LEU A 112 10.54 2.93 7.55
C LEU A 112 10.07 1.49 7.38
N TYR A 113 9.53 1.15 6.21
CA TYR A 113 9.11 -0.21 5.87
C TYR A 113 10.28 -1.19 5.88
N VAL A 114 11.41 -0.83 5.25
CA VAL A 114 12.63 -1.63 5.27
C VAL A 114 13.17 -1.79 6.69
N LYS A 115 13.18 -0.70 7.48
CA LYS A 115 13.60 -0.74 8.88
C LYS A 115 12.71 -1.66 9.72
N ALA A 116 11.39 -1.64 9.51
CA ALA A 116 10.47 -2.55 10.18
C ALA A 116 10.77 -4.02 9.86
N HIS A 117 11.06 -4.34 8.60
CA HIS A 117 11.46 -5.70 8.19
C HIS A 117 12.78 -6.17 8.80
N ILE A 118 13.75 -5.24 8.98
CA ILE A 118 15.01 -5.56 9.65
C ILE A 118 14.79 -5.84 11.14
N LEU A 119 13.96 -5.04 11.81
CA LEU A 119 13.67 -5.18 13.23
C LEU A 119 12.80 -6.41 13.53
N LEU A 120 11.86 -6.74 12.64
CA LEU A 120 10.90 -7.84 12.77
C LEU A 120 11.16 -8.95 11.76
N LYS A 121 12.43 -9.27 11.52
CA LYS A 121 12.88 -10.28 10.55
C LYS A 121 12.27 -11.67 10.76
N ASP A 122 11.89 -11.99 12.00
CA ASP A 122 11.28 -13.28 12.36
C ASP A 122 9.76 -13.30 12.15
N SER A 123 9.16 -12.15 11.81
CA SER A 123 7.71 -12.01 11.60
C SER A 123 7.38 -11.12 10.39
N PRO A 124 7.87 -11.44 9.17
CA PRO A 124 7.64 -10.63 7.98
C PRO A 124 6.16 -10.47 7.61
N ALA A 125 5.33 -11.49 7.85
CA ALA A 125 3.89 -11.42 7.59
C ALA A 125 3.21 -10.35 8.46
N VAL A 126 3.65 -10.16 9.71
CA VAL A 126 3.12 -9.11 10.61
C VAL A 126 3.45 -7.73 10.08
N VAL A 127 4.68 -7.50 9.61
CA VAL A 127 5.08 -6.21 9.01
C VAL A 127 4.24 -5.93 7.77
N PHE A 128 4.12 -6.92 6.88
CA PHE A 128 3.39 -6.76 5.62
C PHE A 128 1.89 -6.51 5.84
N ALA A 129 1.24 -7.35 6.62
CA ALA A 129 -0.19 -7.23 6.91
C ALA A 129 -0.49 -5.97 7.74
N GLY A 130 0.29 -5.71 8.79
CA GLY A 130 0.10 -4.55 9.67
C GLY A 130 0.24 -3.24 8.92
N MET A 131 1.26 -3.10 8.06
CA MET A 131 1.47 -1.92 7.26
C MET A 131 0.30 -1.66 6.30
N ASN A 132 -0.15 -2.68 5.58
CA ASN A 132 -1.27 -2.56 4.65
C ASN A 132 -2.58 -2.19 5.37
N PHE A 133 -2.85 -2.79 6.52
CA PHE A 133 -4.05 -2.47 7.30
C PHE A 133 -4.03 -1.04 7.84
N ILE A 134 -2.87 -0.57 8.34
CA ILE A 134 -2.73 0.80 8.82
C ILE A 134 -2.93 1.80 7.69
N VAL A 135 -2.38 1.54 6.49
CA VAL A 135 -2.57 2.41 5.32
C VAL A 135 -4.05 2.51 4.93
N ILE A 136 -4.78 1.38 4.93
CA ILE A 136 -6.22 1.37 4.65
C ILE A 136 -6.99 2.15 5.71
N LEU A 137 -6.70 1.94 7.00
CA LEU A 137 -7.36 2.65 8.10
C LEU A 137 -7.11 4.15 8.02
N LEU A 138 -5.87 4.58 7.78
CA LEU A 138 -5.53 5.99 7.60
C LEU A 138 -6.20 6.59 6.36
N GLY A 139 -6.31 5.82 5.27
CA GLY A 139 -7.04 6.22 4.07
C GLY A 139 -8.52 6.49 4.35
N VAL A 140 -9.20 5.61 5.09
CA VAL A 140 -10.60 5.80 5.49
C VAL A 140 -10.73 7.01 6.43
N ILE A 141 -9.85 7.16 7.40
CA ILE A 141 -9.84 8.32 8.32
C ILE A 141 -9.67 9.62 7.52
N ALA A 142 -8.73 9.65 6.58
CA ALA A 142 -8.54 10.80 5.70
C ALA A 142 -9.79 11.08 4.84
N GLY A 143 -10.44 10.03 4.30
CA GLY A 143 -11.70 10.13 3.56
C GLY A 143 -12.78 10.83 4.39
N LEU A 144 -12.94 10.40 5.63
CA LEU A 144 -13.94 10.97 6.55
C LEU A 144 -13.64 12.42 6.92
N PHE A 145 -12.41 12.74 7.31
CA PHE A 145 -12.07 14.07 7.85
C PHE A 145 -11.75 15.10 6.77
N ILE A 146 -11.07 14.71 5.68
CA ILE A 146 -10.64 15.62 4.61
C ILE A 146 -11.71 15.71 3.54
N PHE A 147 -12.23 14.57 3.09
CA PHE A 147 -13.22 14.52 2.01
C PHE A 147 -14.68 14.56 2.49
N LYS A 148 -14.89 14.51 3.82
CA LYS A 148 -16.22 14.54 4.46
C LYS A 148 -17.16 13.46 3.92
N GLU A 149 -16.62 12.28 3.67
CA GLU A 149 -17.40 11.12 3.23
C GLU A 149 -18.40 10.70 4.33
N GLU A 150 -19.58 10.24 3.93
CA GLU A 150 -20.59 9.77 4.88
C GLU A 150 -20.15 8.48 5.56
N MET A 151 -20.22 8.46 6.91
CA MET A 151 -19.95 7.27 7.70
C MET A 151 -21.10 6.27 7.59
N LYS A 152 -20.89 5.20 6.84
CA LYS A 152 -21.81 4.06 6.84
C LYS A 152 -21.46 3.08 7.95
N THR A 153 -22.43 2.33 8.43
CA THR A 153 -22.25 1.29 9.47
C THR A 153 -21.20 0.27 9.05
N SER A 154 -21.14 -0.10 7.78
CA SER A 154 -20.11 -1.02 7.25
C SER A 154 -18.71 -0.43 7.29
N THR A 155 -18.54 0.89 7.12
CA THR A 155 -17.24 1.56 7.28
C THR A 155 -16.77 1.52 8.74
N VAL A 156 -17.68 1.80 9.67
CA VAL A 156 -17.38 1.73 11.11
C VAL A 156 -17.00 0.31 11.52
N LEU A 157 -17.76 -0.68 11.07
CA LEU A 157 -17.46 -2.08 11.33
C LEU A 157 -16.09 -2.47 10.77
N GLY A 158 -15.78 -2.05 9.54
CA GLY A 158 -14.47 -2.27 8.93
C GLY A 158 -13.32 -1.63 9.72
N LEU A 159 -13.50 -0.39 10.23
CA LEU A 159 -12.52 0.27 11.08
C LEU A 159 -12.25 -0.50 12.38
N VAL A 160 -13.33 -0.94 13.06
CA VAL A 160 -13.22 -1.72 14.33
C VAL A 160 -12.51 -3.05 14.09
N LEU A 161 -12.90 -3.79 13.04
CA LEU A 161 -12.26 -5.05 12.67
C LEU A 161 -10.78 -4.84 12.29
N GLY A 162 -10.47 -3.78 11.54
CA GLY A 162 -9.11 -3.45 11.14
C GLY A 162 -8.21 -3.10 12.33
N LEU A 163 -8.70 -2.27 13.25
CA LEU A 163 -7.99 -1.98 14.50
C LEU A 163 -7.77 -3.26 15.34
N GLY A 164 -8.78 -4.10 15.47
CA GLY A 164 -8.66 -5.40 16.13
C GLY A 164 -7.61 -6.29 15.47
N GLY A 165 -7.59 -6.33 14.15
CA GLY A 165 -6.60 -7.05 13.36
C GLY A 165 -5.17 -6.56 13.61
N VAL A 166 -4.95 -5.24 13.61
CA VAL A 166 -3.62 -4.63 13.90
C VAL A 166 -3.18 -4.95 15.32
N ILE A 167 -4.09 -4.86 16.32
CA ILE A 167 -3.78 -5.19 17.72
C ILE A 167 -3.39 -6.68 17.84
N CYS A 168 -4.16 -7.58 17.23
CA CYS A 168 -3.82 -9.02 17.24
C CYS A 168 -2.45 -9.30 16.62
N LEU A 169 -2.12 -8.63 15.52
CA LEU A 169 -0.80 -8.76 14.89
C LEU A 169 0.32 -8.18 15.76
N ALA A 170 0.08 -7.06 16.43
CA ALA A 170 1.05 -6.44 17.33
C ALA A 170 1.32 -7.31 18.57
N LEU A 171 0.30 -7.99 19.11
CA LEU A 171 0.44 -8.91 20.24
C LEU A 171 1.06 -10.26 19.85
N ALA A 172 1.16 -10.54 18.56
CA ALA A 172 1.73 -11.78 18.01
C ALA A 172 3.23 -11.68 17.68
N ILE A 173 3.85 -10.53 17.94
CA ILE A 173 5.29 -10.29 17.81
C ILE A 173 6.00 -10.79 19.05
#